data_6a4bda8696d282884909047c50cfde09
#
_entry.id   6a4bda8696d282884909047c50cfde09
#
_cell.length_a   1.000
_cell.length_b   1.000
_cell.length_c   1.000
_cell.angle_alpha   90.00
_cell.angle_beta   90.00
_cell.angle_gamma   90.00
#
_symmetry.space_group_name_H-M   'P 1'
#
loop_
_entity.id
_entity.type
_entity.pdbx_description
1 polymer ?
#
loop_
_entity_poly.entity_id
_entity_poly.type
_entity_poly.pdbx_seq_one_letter_code
_entity_poly.pdbx_strand_id
1 'polypeptide(L)'
;MSDVIDNYPLSPLTNEGFRPDVYYQYDDILIIGEAKTSADISRPHSIRQYSSYMRKCSLFTGNATFIIAVPWLDHATAHNVLHQIKKEIPGSFNIKILDGIGGAI
;
A
#
# COMPACT_ATOMS: atom_id res chain seq x y z
N MET A 1 -9.12 -11.54 -24.22
CA MET A 1 -9.75 -12.60 -23.49
C MET A 1 -9.98 -12.16 -22.06
N SER A 2 -11.22 -11.97 -21.71
CA SER A 2 -11.56 -11.50 -20.38
C SER A 2 -11.25 -12.54 -19.30
N ASP A 3 -11.12 -13.78 -19.67
CA ASP A 3 -10.92 -14.87 -18.72
C ASP A 3 -9.67 -14.69 -17.87
N VAL A 4 -8.62 -14.09 -18.46
CA VAL A 4 -7.38 -13.86 -17.71
C VAL A 4 -7.64 -12.95 -16.53
N ILE A 5 -8.41 -11.87 -16.75
CA ILE A 5 -8.73 -10.95 -15.69
C ILE A 5 -9.73 -11.54 -14.72
N ASP A 6 -10.73 -12.23 -15.24
CA ASP A 6 -11.78 -12.83 -14.41
C ASP A 6 -11.24 -13.93 -13.50
N ASN A 7 -10.13 -14.56 -13.90
CA ASN A 7 -9.56 -15.67 -13.15
C ASN A 7 -8.46 -15.24 -12.18
N TYR A 8 -8.11 -13.95 -12.14
CA TYR A 8 -7.14 -13.52 -11.16
C TYR A 8 -7.74 -13.62 -9.77
N PRO A 9 -7.00 -14.19 -8.82
CA PRO A 9 -7.48 -14.24 -7.46
C PRO A 9 -7.53 -12.83 -6.87
N LEU A 10 -8.49 -12.63 -5.99
CA LEU A 10 -8.52 -11.40 -5.22
C LEU A 10 -7.32 -11.36 -4.29
N SER A 11 -6.85 -10.15 -3.96
CA SER A 11 -5.83 -9.98 -2.96
C SER A 11 -6.30 -10.58 -1.63
N PRO A 12 -5.39 -11.20 -0.87
CA PRO A 12 -5.77 -11.74 0.44
C PRO A 12 -6.11 -10.61 1.40
N LEU A 13 -7.00 -10.91 2.35
CA LEU A 13 -7.32 -9.98 3.43
C LEU A 13 -6.19 -9.94 4.44
N THR A 14 -5.94 -8.76 5.01
CA THR A 14 -5.06 -8.65 6.16
C THR A 14 -5.77 -9.15 7.42
N ASN A 15 -5.04 -9.26 8.53
CA ASN A 15 -5.64 -9.70 9.79
C ASN A 15 -6.78 -8.77 10.24
N GLU A 16 -6.70 -7.49 9.90
CA GLU A 16 -7.73 -6.51 10.22
C GLU A 16 -8.88 -6.49 9.21
N GLY A 17 -8.82 -7.33 8.20
CA GLY A 17 -9.92 -7.46 7.23
C GLY A 17 -9.84 -6.51 6.04
N PHE A 18 -8.69 -5.91 5.76
CA PHE A 18 -8.53 -5.04 4.60
C PHE A 18 -7.94 -5.81 3.43
N ARG A 19 -8.40 -5.45 2.23
CA ARG A 19 -7.91 -6.06 1.00
C ARG A 19 -7.20 -4.98 0.17
N PRO A 20 -5.89 -5.11 -0.07
CA PRO A 20 -5.18 -4.12 -0.87
C PRO A 20 -5.55 -4.20 -2.34
N ASP A 21 -5.34 -3.11 -3.06
CA ASP A 21 -5.56 -3.09 -4.52
C ASP A 21 -4.59 -4.01 -5.24
N VAL A 22 -3.36 -4.08 -4.76
CA VAL A 22 -2.32 -4.92 -5.35
C VAL A 22 -1.67 -5.75 -4.25
N TYR A 23 -1.51 -7.02 -4.50
CA TYR A 23 -0.79 -7.91 -3.61
C TYR A 23 0.05 -8.85 -4.45
N TYR A 24 1.37 -8.85 -4.23
CA TYR A 24 2.29 -9.73 -4.92
C TYR A 24 3.24 -10.34 -3.91
N GLN A 25 3.31 -11.65 -3.90
CA GLN A 25 4.24 -12.38 -3.04
C GLN A 25 4.87 -13.50 -3.84
N TYR A 26 6.19 -13.51 -3.90
CA TYR A 26 6.94 -14.54 -4.58
C TYR A 26 8.30 -14.68 -3.90
N ASP A 27 8.67 -15.89 -3.50
CA ASP A 27 9.91 -16.15 -2.78
C ASP A 27 10.03 -15.23 -1.55
N ASP A 28 11.08 -14.42 -1.49
CA ASP A 28 11.34 -13.52 -0.38
C ASP A 28 10.89 -12.09 -0.67
N ILE A 29 9.95 -11.91 -1.59
CA ILE A 29 9.46 -10.58 -1.98
C ILE A 29 7.98 -10.48 -1.67
N LEU A 30 7.59 -9.37 -1.03
CA LEU A 30 6.19 -9.02 -0.82
C LEU A 30 5.98 -7.57 -1.26
N ILE A 31 4.98 -7.35 -2.10
CA ILE A 31 4.59 -6.00 -2.52
C ILE A 31 3.10 -5.84 -2.25
N ILE A 32 2.77 -4.80 -1.50
CA ILE A 32 1.37 -4.42 -1.25
C ILE A 32 1.19 -3.01 -1.78
N GLY A 33 0.16 -2.81 -2.59
CA GLY A 33 -0.10 -1.51 -3.21
C GLY A 33 -1.52 -1.04 -2.98
N GLU A 34 -1.67 0.26 -2.88
CA GLU A 34 -2.97 0.91 -2.67
C GLU A 34 -3.00 2.24 -3.40
N ALA A 35 -4.10 2.54 -4.09
CA ALA A 35 -4.28 3.83 -4.75
C ALA A 35 -5.27 4.67 -3.94
N LYS A 36 -4.98 5.96 -3.80
CA LYS A 36 -5.84 6.88 -3.03
C LYS A 36 -6.05 8.17 -3.79
N THR A 37 -7.26 8.69 -3.71
CA THR A 37 -7.56 10.05 -4.18
C THR A 37 -7.10 11.05 -3.13
N SER A 38 -7.00 12.33 -3.53
CA SER A 38 -6.63 13.40 -2.60
C SER A 38 -7.55 13.42 -1.37
N ALA A 39 -8.84 13.20 -1.58
CA ALA A 39 -9.81 13.28 -0.49
C ALA A 39 -9.62 12.14 0.53
N ASP A 40 -9.07 11.02 0.11
CA ASP A 40 -9.06 9.83 0.95
C ASP A 40 -7.74 9.60 1.67
N ILE A 41 -6.67 10.27 1.27
CA ILE A 41 -5.33 9.98 1.79
C ILE A 41 -5.25 10.01 3.31
N SER A 42 -5.85 11.03 3.93
CA SER A 42 -5.75 11.24 5.38
C SER A 42 -6.99 10.81 6.17
N ARG A 43 -7.93 10.13 5.53
CA ARG A 43 -9.13 9.70 6.24
C ARG A 43 -8.81 8.61 7.26
N PRO A 44 -9.54 8.56 8.38
CA PRO A 44 -9.29 7.52 9.39
C PRO A 44 -9.34 6.10 8.84
N HIS A 45 -10.28 5.82 7.94
CA HIS A 45 -10.37 4.50 7.32
C HIS A 45 -9.09 4.18 6.54
N SER A 46 -8.58 5.13 5.78
CA SER A 46 -7.36 4.94 4.99
C SER A 46 -6.16 4.74 5.90
N ILE A 47 -6.07 5.48 6.99
CA ILE A 47 -4.99 5.32 7.96
C ILE A 47 -5.00 3.93 8.56
N ARG A 48 -6.18 3.39 8.86
CA ARG A 48 -6.29 2.01 9.35
C ARG A 48 -5.83 1.00 8.31
N GLN A 49 -6.15 1.25 7.04
CA GLN A 49 -5.66 0.39 5.95
C GLN A 49 -4.15 0.42 5.87
N TYR A 50 -3.55 1.61 5.87
CA TYR A 50 -2.09 1.73 5.80
C TYR A 50 -1.42 1.00 6.96
N SER A 51 -1.92 1.19 8.17
CA SER A 51 -1.37 0.51 9.34
C SER A 51 -1.41 -1.00 9.17
N SER A 52 -2.51 -1.52 8.67
CA SER A 52 -2.69 -2.95 8.46
C SER A 52 -1.71 -3.48 7.42
N TYR A 53 -1.57 -2.77 6.29
CA TYR A 53 -0.66 -3.19 5.22
C TYR A 53 0.80 -3.11 5.67
N MET A 54 1.16 -2.08 6.40
CA MET A 54 2.53 -1.95 6.91
C MET A 54 2.85 -3.01 7.95
N ARG A 55 1.90 -3.37 8.80
CA ARG A 55 2.13 -4.46 9.76
C ARG A 55 2.38 -5.77 9.03
N LYS A 56 1.63 -6.03 7.97
CA LYS A 56 1.85 -7.23 7.18
C LYS A 56 3.25 -7.23 6.56
N CYS A 57 3.67 -6.08 6.04
CA CYS A 57 5.02 -5.94 5.50
C CYS A 57 6.08 -6.17 6.59
N SER A 58 5.86 -5.62 7.78
CA SER A 58 6.85 -5.74 8.85
C SER A 58 7.02 -7.16 9.36
N LEU A 59 6.00 -7.98 9.23
CA LEU A 59 6.04 -9.38 9.66
C LEU A 59 6.59 -10.32 8.59
N PHE A 60 6.76 -9.83 7.38
CA PHE A 60 7.28 -10.66 6.30
C PHE A 60 8.78 -10.88 6.50
N THR A 61 9.24 -12.09 6.28
CA THR A 61 10.64 -12.43 6.55
C THR A 61 11.60 -12.08 5.42
N GLY A 62 11.12 -11.58 4.29
CA GLY A 62 11.95 -11.19 3.17
C GLY A 62 11.90 -9.69 2.94
N ASN A 63 12.01 -9.30 1.68
CA ASN A 63 11.93 -7.90 1.26
C ASN A 63 10.47 -7.52 1.06
N ALA A 64 9.96 -6.63 1.88
CA ALA A 64 8.58 -6.15 1.76
C ALA A 64 8.54 -4.67 1.44
N THR A 65 7.64 -4.29 0.55
CA THR A 65 7.44 -2.91 0.15
C THR A 65 5.95 -2.59 0.14
N PHE A 66 5.59 -1.49 0.79
CA PHE A 66 4.26 -0.93 0.67
C PHE A 66 4.31 0.25 -0.29
N ILE A 67 3.49 0.21 -1.33
CA ILE A 67 3.45 1.23 -2.36
C ILE A 67 2.10 1.93 -2.30
N ILE A 68 2.11 3.26 -2.24
CA ILE A 68 0.89 4.06 -2.34
C ILE A 68 0.97 4.88 -3.62
N ALA A 69 -0.11 4.87 -4.40
CA ALA A 69 -0.23 5.71 -5.58
C ALA A 69 -1.20 6.85 -5.28
N VAL A 70 -0.73 8.08 -5.47
CA VAL A 70 -1.49 9.29 -5.15
C VAL A 70 -1.32 10.31 -6.26
N PRO A 71 -2.22 11.31 -6.37
CA PRO A 71 -2.00 12.44 -7.27
C PRO A 71 -0.70 13.15 -6.92
N TRP A 72 -0.03 13.70 -7.95
CA TRP A 72 1.32 14.24 -7.76
C TRP A 72 1.38 15.37 -6.74
N LEU A 73 0.30 16.15 -6.61
CA LEU A 73 0.25 17.24 -5.62
C LEU A 73 0.19 16.73 -4.18
N ASP A 74 -0.10 15.46 -3.97
CA ASP A 74 -0.32 14.91 -2.64
C ASP A 74 0.88 14.13 -2.12
N HIS A 75 2.02 14.22 -2.78
CA HIS A 75 3.21 13.48 -2.36
C HIS A 75 3.59 13.79 -0.91
N ALA A 76 3.66 15.08 -0.58
CA ALA A 76 4.08 15.48 0.77
C ALA A 76 3.09 14.99 1.82
N THR A 77 1.79 15.08 1.55
CA THR A 77 0.77 14.58 2.47
C THR A 77 0.91 13.08 2.69
N ALA A 78 1.04 12.33 1.60
CA ALA A 78 1.21 10.89 1.70
C ALA A 78 2.48 10.54 2.47
N HIS A 79 3.60 11.21 2.16
CA HIS A 79 4.85 10.98 2.85
C HIS A 79 4.68 11.18 4.36
N ASN A 80 4.08 12.28 4.77
CA ASN A 80 3.92 12.60 6.18
C ASN A 80 3.02 11.59 6.89
N VAL A 81 1.90 11.23 6.28
CA VAL A 81 0.98 10.26 6.88
C VAL A 81 1.65 8.91 7.05
N LEU A 82 2.30 8.41 6.00
CA LEU A 82 2.89 7.07 6.04
C LEU A 82 4.07 7.00 7.00
N HIS A 83 4.90 8.03 7.03
CA HIS A 83 6.07 8.02 7.93
C HIS A 83 5.67 8.15 9.39
N GLN A 84 4.57 8.85 9.69
CA GLN A 84 4.03 8.89 11.04
C GLN A 84 3.61 7.50 11.50
N ILE A 85 2.93 6.76 10.63
CA ILE A 85 2.48 5.42 10.95
C ILE A 85 3.68 4.49 11.12
N LYS A 86 4.66 4.59 10.21
CA LYS A 86 5.83 3.71 10.23
C LYS A 86 6.59 3.79 11.54
N LYS A 87 6.64 4.96 12.16
CA LYS A 87 7.35 5.14 13.43
C LYS A 87 6.82 4.23 14.53
N GLU A 88 5.57 3.83 14.43
CA GLU A 88 4.93 3.02 15.47
C GLU A 88 4.91 1.53 15.15
N ILE A 89 5.47 1.14 14.01
CA ILE A 89 5.48 -0.26 13.59
C ILE A 89 6.92 -0.76 13.64
N PRO A 90 7.21 -1.73 14.50
CA PRO A 90 8.55 -2.30 14.55
C PRO A 90 8.83 -3.13 13.31
N GLY A 91 10.10 -3.27 12.97
CA GLY A 91 10.52 -4.10 11.86
C GLY A 91 11.06 -3.26 10.72
N SER A 92 11.46 -3.95 9.66
CA SER A 92 12.10 -3.33 8.51
C SER A 92 11.29 -3.64 7.27
N PHE A 93 10.87 -2.61 6.58
CA PHE A 93 10.19 -2.71 5.29
C PHE A 93 10.31 -1.37 4.57
N ASN A 94 10.02 -1.38 3.27
CA ASN A 94 10.16 -0.19 2.44
C ASN A 94 8.81 0.44 2.16
N ILE A 95 8.80 1.76 2.04
CA ILE A 95 7.63 2.52 1.60
C ILE A 95 8.00 3.24 0.32
N LYS A 96 7.12 3.16 -0.68
CA LYS A 96 7.32 3.85 -1.94
C LYS A 96 6.05 4.63 -2.30
N ILE A 97 6.23 5.86 -2.73
CA ILE A 97 5.12 6.72 -3.14
C ILE A 97 5.23 6.93 -4.65
N LEU A 98 4.17 6.55 -5.37
CA LEU A 98 4.05 6.80 -6.79
C LEU A 98 3.13 8.00 -6.95
N ASP A 99 3.66 9.10 -7.47
CA ASP A 99 2.93 10.36 -7.53
C ASP A 99 2.90 10.97 -8.93
N GLY A 100 3.37 10.25 -9.91
CA GLY A 100 3.50 10.81 -11.25
C GLY A 100 2.26 10.71 -12.13
N ILE A 101 1.25 10.00 -11.67
CA ILE A 101 0.14 9.65 -12.57
C ILE A 101 -0.57 10.88 -13.08
N GLY A 102 -0.96 11.79 -12.21
CA GLY A 102 -1.63 13.01 -12.63
C GLY A 102 -0.69 14.02 -13.27
N GLY A 103 0.55 14.06 -12.80
CA GLY A 103 1.53 15.03 -13.28
C GLY A 103 2.20 14.64 -14.59
N ALA A 104 2.17 13.37 -14.92
CA ALA A 104 2.80 12.89 -16.15
C ALA A 104 1.99 13.24 -17.39
N ILE A 105 0.79 13.68 -17.21
CA ILE A 105 -0.11 14.02 -18.30
C ILE A 105 -0.13 15.54 -18.52
#